data_90b1d9a3af1c29b62d9214de8bc8a2ef
#
_entry.id   90b1d9a3af1c29b62d9214de8bc8a2ef
#
_cell.length_a   1.000
_cell.length_b   1.000
_cell.length_c   1.000
_cell.angle_alpha   90.00
_cell.angle_beta   90.00
_cell.angle_gamma   90.00
#
_symmetry.space_group_name_H-M   'P 1'
#
loop_
_entity.id
_entity.type
_entity.pdbx_description
1 polymer ?
#
loop_
_entity_poly.entity_id
_entity_poly.type
_entity_poly.pdbx_seq_one_letter_code
_entity_poly.pdbx_strand_id
1 'polypeptide(L)'
;VSDEAICTANGSYELRPGVPAIETYRRLRGATGLGAKSVEGAAIGLPNTWFGVLVEHGGETVGMGRIIGDGGCHFQIVDMCVLPEHQGRGLGKRIMAALTAELERRAPDGSYVSLIADGEARRLYAQYGFAETAPVSVGMARLFRKP
;
A
#
# COMPACT_ATOMS: atom_id res chain seq x y z
N VAL A 1 -7.23 5.28 -12.45
CA VAL A 1 -7.96 5.11 -11.18
C VAL A 1 -9.16 6.03 -11.22
N SER A 2 -10.35 5.49 -11.14
CA SER A 2 -11.55 6.31 -11.10
C SER A 2 -11.65 7.02 -9.74
N ASP A 3 -11.95 8.31 -9.77
CA ASP A 3 -12.22 9.13 -8.58
C ASP A 3 -13.60 8.78 -7.99
N GLU A 4 -13.88 7.51 -7.81
CA GLU A 4 -15.14 7.11 -7.22
C GLU A 4 -15.14 7.37 -5.72
N ALA A 5 -15.91 8.33 -5.31
CA ALA A 5 -16.19 8.57 -3.91
C ALA A 5 -17.09 7.44 -3.38
N ILE A 6 -16.67 6.82 -2.29
CA ILE A 6 -17.51 5.89 -1.56
C ILE A 6 -18.28 6.70 -0.53
N CYS A 7 -19.57 6.87 -0.76
CA CYS A 7 -20.45 7.45 0.26
C CYS A 7 -20.76 6.41 1.32
N THR A 8 -20.46 6.75 2.57
CA THR A 8 -20.84 5.96 3.74
C THR A 8 -21.69 6.83 4.68
N ALA A 9 -22.27 6.23 5.69
CA ALA A 9 -23.03 6.96 6.71
C ALA A 9 -22.19 8.05 7.42
N ASN A 10 -20.85 7.94 7.33
CA ASN A 10 -19.92 8.86 7.98
C ASN A 10 -19.22 9.81 7.00
N GLY A 11 -19.81 10.04 5.82
CA GLY A 11 -19.24 10.88 4.77
C GLY A 11 -18.60 10.08 3.65
N SER A 12 -17.96 10.79 2.72
CA SER A 12 -17.35 10.20 1.55
C SER A 12 -15.87 9.90 1.73
N TYR A 13 -15.42 8.84 1.07
CA TYR A 13 -14.00 8.47 0.94
C TYR A 13 -13.60 8.61 -0.50
N GLU A 14 -12.51 9.32 -0.74
CA GLU A 14 -11.94 9.49 -2.07
C GLU A 14 -10.60 8.76 -2.18
N LEU A 15 -10.44 8.00 -3.24
CA LEU A 15 -9.14 7.45 -3.60
C LEU A 15 -8.51 8.34 -4.65
N ARG A 16 -7.25 8.68 -4.44
CA ARG A 16 -6.49 9.44 -5.45
C ARG A 16 -5.06 8.92 -5.56
N PRO A 17 -4.46 9.00 -6.76
CA PRO A 17 -3.06 8.68 -6.94
C PRO A 17 -2.17 9.66 -6.17
N GLY A 18 -1.09 9.17 -5.61
CA GLY A 18 -0.11 10.00 -4.94
C GLY A 18 0.55 9.30 -3.77
N VAL A 19 1.49 10.01 -3.15
CA VAL A 19 2.13 9.59 -1.92
C VAL A 19 1.88 10.63 -0.83
N PRO A 20 1.80 10.20 0.43
CA PRO A 20 1.56 11.15 1.52
C PRO A 20 2.79 12.01 1.79
N ALA A 21 2.57 13.14 2.45
CA ALA A 21 3.66 13.90 3.06
C ALA A 21 4.36 13.02 4.12
N ILE A 22 5.62 13.33 4.41
CA ILE A 22 6.43 12.53 5.35
C ILE A 22 5.75 12.36 6.71
N GLU A 23 5.18 13.43 7.26
CA GLU A 23 4.51 13.37 8.56
C GLU A 23 3.28 12.48 8.53
N THR A 24 2.46 12.60 7.49
CA THR A 24 1.27 11.76 7.29
C THR A 24 1.67 10.29 7.12
N TYR A 25 2.69 10.02 6.33
CA TYR A 25 3.23 8.68 6.13
C TYR A 25 3.64 8.03 7.45
N ARG A 26 4.42 8.75 8.25
CA ARG A 26 4.88 8.26 9.55
C ARG A 26 3.73 8.06 10.53
N ARG A 27 2.76 8.95 10.53
CA ARG A 27 1.56 8.85 11.35
C ARG A 27 0.73 7.61 10.99
N LEU A 28 0.47 7.40 9.71
CA LEU A 28 -0.29 6.23 9.23
C LEU A 28 0.41 4.93 9.61
N ARG A 29 1.71 4.84 9.41
CA ARG A 29 2.47 3.64 9.79
C ARG A 29 2.44 3.38 11.29
N GLY A 30 2.62 4.43 12.09
CA GLY A 30 2.60 4.30 13.55
C GLY A 30 1.24 3.89 14.11
N ALA A 31 0.17 4.43 13.53
CA ALA A 31 -1.20 4.17 13.99
C ALA A 31 -1.75 2.80 13.55
N THR A 32 -1.12 2.15 12.59
CA THR A 32 -1.62 0.89 12.00
C THR A 32 -0.73 -0.32 12.28
N GLY A 33 0.27 -0.18 13.13
CA GLY A 33 1.14 -1.29 13.51
C GLY A 33 2.22 -1.66 12.49
N LEU A 34 2.38 -0.90 11.41
CA LEU A 34 3.44 -1.14 10.42
C LEU A 34 4.84 -0.79 10.93
N GLY A 35 4.91 -0.05 12.03
CA GLY A 35 6.16 0.39 12.60
C GLY A 35 6.70 1.68 11.98
N ALA A 36 7.52 2.39 12.74
CA ALA A 36 8.05 3.69 12.35
C ALA A 36 9.13 3.57 11.29
N LYS A 37 9.11 4.51 10.35
CA LYS A 37 10.24 4.80 9.46
C LYS A 37 10.87 6.12 9.87
N SER A 38 12.16 6.27 9.64
CA SER A 38 12.86 7.54 9.90
C SER A 38 12.40 8.63 8.94
N VAL A 39 12.55 9.89 9.34
CA VAL A 39 12.30 11.03 8.45
C VAL A 39 13.24 10.95 7.24
N GLU A 40 14.51 10.63 7.45
CA GLU A 40 15.48 10.46 6.36
C GLU A 40 15.05 9.38 5.37
N GLY A 41 14.68 8.21 5.87
CA GLY A 41 14.23 7.11 5.02
C GLY A 41 13.00 7.47 4.21
N ALA A 42 12.03 8.12 4.84
CA ALA A 42 10.81 8.56 4.17
C ALA A 42 11.11 9.62 3.10
N ALA A 43 12.00 10.58 3.40
CA ALA A 43 12.38 11.63 2.46
C ALA A 43 13.04 11.08 1.19
N ILE A 44 13.77 9.99 1.30
CA ILE A 44 14.39 9.32 0.16
C ILE A 44 13.39 8.38 -0.52
N GLY A 45 12.67 7.60 0.26
CA GLY A 45 11.84 6.50 -0.26
C GLY A 45 10.56 6.95 -0.94
N LEU A 46 9.84 7.92 -0.38
CA LEU A 46 8.56 8.34 -0.94
C LEU A 46 8.65 8.87 -2.38
N PRO A 47 9.64 9.71 -2.75
CA PRO A 47 9.81 10.15 -4.13
C PRO A 47 10.13 9.01 -5.11
N ASN A 48 10.62 7.86 -4.64
CA ASN A 48 10.94 6.70 -5.45
C ASN A 48 9.75 5.73 -5.59
N THR A 49 8.57 6.12 -5.17
CA THR A 49 7.35 5.34 -5.36
C THR A 49 7.04 5.24 -6.85
N TRP A 50 6.82 4.01 -7.34
CA TRP A 50 6.43 3.80 -8.73
C TRP A 50 4.97 4.20 -8.94
N PHE A 51 4.09 3.84 -8.00
CA PHE A 51 2.69 4.25 -7.97
C PHE A 51 2.16 4.15 -6.55
N GLY A 52 1.45 5.16 -6.11
CA GLY A 52 0.83 5.18 -4.80
C GLY A 52 -0.63 5.60 -4.86
N VAL A 53 -1.39 5.18 -3.86
CA VAL A 53 -2.80 5.51 -3.70
C VAL A 53 -3.03 6.02 -2.29
N LEU A 54 -3.79 7.09 -2.18
CA LEU A 54 -4.22 7.67 -0.91
C LEU A 54 -5.73 7.56 -0.78
N VAL A 55 -6.20 7.34 0.43
CA VAL A 55 -7.62 7.45 0.78
C VAL A 55 -7.79 8.70 1.62
N GLU A 56 -8.61 9.61 1.15
CA GLU A 56 -8.92 10.87 1.82
C GLU A 56 -10.33 10.83 2.39
N HIS A 57 -10.50 11.37 3.58
CA HIS A 57 -11.79 11.50 4.24
C HIS A 57 -11.79 12.73 5.13
N GLY A 58 -12.74 13.63 4.94
CA GLY A 58 -12.86 14.82 5.78
C GLY A 58 -11.61 15.69 5.78
N GLY A 59 -10.88 15.76 4.66
CA GLY A 59 -9.65 16.53 4.56
C GLY A 59 -8.41 15.84 5.13
N GLU A 60 -8.54 14.61 5.62
CA GLU A 60 -7.43 13.82 6.15
C GLU A 60 -7.12 12.61 5.28
N THR A 61 -5.85 12.24 5.22
CA THR A 61 -5.43 10.95 4.65
C THR A 61 -5.62 9.87 5.70
N VAL A 62 -6.47 8.88 5.41
CA VAL A 62 -6.84 7.81 6.35
C VAL A 62 -6.39 6.43 5.90
N GLY A 63 -5.82 6.33 4.71
CA GLY A 63 -5.29 5.07 4.19
C GLY A 63 -4.33 5.31 3.06
N MET A 64 -3.52 4.31 2.77
CA MET A 64 -2.53 4.38 1.70
C MET A 64 -2.12 2.99 1.23
N GLY A 65 -1.49 2.95 0.06
CA GLY A 65 -0.75 1.81 -0.44
C GLY A 65 0.26 2.29 -1.46
N ARG A 66 1.39 1.59 -1.58
CA ARG A 66 2.43 1.97 -2.54
C ARG A 66 2.95 0.77 -3.30
N ILE A 67 3.40 1.01 -4.52
CA ILE A 67 4.18 0.06 -5.31
C ILE A 67 5.58 0.65 -5.47
N ILE A 68 6.59 -0.16 -5.14
CA ILE A 68 7.99 0.16 -5.38
C ILE A 68 8.59 -0.87 -6.33
N GLY A 69 9.71 -0.57 -6.95
CA GLY A 69 10.41 -1.50 -7.83
C GLY A 69 11.27 -0.79 -8.85
N ASP A 70 11.85 -1.58 -9.75
CA ASP A 70 12.71 -1.07 -10.81
C ASP A 70 11.95 -0.55 -12.04
N GLY A 71 10.63 -0.70 -12.04
CA GLY A 71 9.79 -0.26 -13.15
C GLY A 71 9.69 -1.25 -14.32
N GLY A 72 10.36 -2.39 -14.24
CA GLY A 72 10.41 -3.34 -15.34
C GLY A 72 10.30 -4.80 -14.94
N CYS A 73 11.17 -5.26 -14.07
CA CYS A 73 11.27 -6.68 -13.75
C CYS A 73 10.66 -7.04 -12.39
N HIS A 74 10.79 -6.16 -11.42
CA HIS A 74 10.39 -6.44 -10.04
C HIS A 74 9.59 -5.28 -9.45
N PHE A 75 8.46 -5.64 -8.85
CA PHE A 75 7.62 -4.70 -8.11
C PHE A 75 7.28 -5.31 -6.76
N GLN A 76 7.06 -4.45 -5.77
CA GLN A 76 6.59 -4.89 -4.47
C GLN A 76 5.50 -3.92 -3.98
N ILE A 77 4.41 -4.48 -3.47
CA ILE A 77 3.37 -3.70 -2.81
C ILE A 77 3.77 -3.55 -1.35
N VAL A 78 3.81 -2.32 -0.87
CA VAL A 78 4.24 -1.97 0.48
C VAL A 78 3.31 -0.94 1.10
N ASP A 79 3.40 -0.78 2.41
CA ASP A 79 2.72 0.28 3.17
C ASP A 79 1.19 0.29 3.05
N MET A 80 0.59 -0.88 2.82
CA MET A 80 -0.86 -1.02 2.82
C MET A 80 -1.41 -0.79 4.22
N CYS A 81 -2.20 0.24 4.41
CA CYS A 81 -2.86 0.47 5.69
C CYS A 81 -4.10 1.34 5.57
N VAL A 82 -5.01 1.15 6.51
CA VAL A 82 -6.17 1.98 6.74
C VAL A 82 -6.25 2.23 8.25
N LEU A 83 -6.45 3.47 8.66
CA LEU A 83 -6.58 3.80 10.08
C LEU A 83 -7.68 2.95 10.74
N PRO A 84 -7.47 2.52 12.00
CA PRO A 84 -8.43 1.61 12.67
C PRO A 84 -9.89 2.09 12.63
N GLU A 85 -10.14 3.37 12.82
CA GLU A 85 -11.49 3.94 12.85
C GLU A 85 -12.19 3.96 11.48
N HIS A 86 -11.44 3.68 10.41
CA HIS A 86 -11.96 3.64 9.03
C HIS A 86 -11.94 2.25 8.43
N GLN A 87 -11.53 1.23 9.19
CA GLN A 87 -11.52 -0.17 8.73
C GLN A 87 -12.94 -0.74 8.66
N GLY A 88 -13.08 -1.88 7.98
CA GLY A 88 -14.36 -2.55 7.83
C GLY A 88 -15.30 -1.91 6.80
N ARG A 89 -14.79 -1.05 5.93
CA ARG A 89 -15.56 -0.30 4.92
C ARG A 89 -15.15 -0.62 3.49
N GLY A 90 -14.30 -1.64 3.29
CA GLY A 90 -13.82 -2.03 1.97
C GLY A 90 -12.72 -1.15 1.40
N LEU A 91 -12.11 -0.28 2.19
CA LEU A 91 -11.07 0.63 1.71
C LEU A 91 -9.79 -0.10 1.30
N GLY A 92 -9.39 -1.14 2.04
CA GLY A 92 -8.26 -1.98 1.67
C GLY A 92 -8.44 -2.63 0.30
N LYS A 93 -9.63 -3.12 0.01
CA LYS A 93 -9.98 -3.66 -1.31
C LYS A 93 -9.87 -2.60 -2.41
N ARG A 94 -10.31 -1.39 -2.12
CA ARG A 94 -10.25 -0.29 -3.09
C ARG A 94 -8.81 0.10 -3.39
N ILE A 95 -7.96 0.13 -2.37
CA ILE A 95 -6.53 0.40 -2.54
C ILE A 95 -5.91 -0.70 -3.41
N MET A 96 -6.14 -1.97 -3.08
CA MET A 96 -5.60 -3.08 -3.86
C MET A 96 -6.10 -3.09 -5.30
N ALA A 97 -7.38 -2.80 -5.52
CA ALA A 97 -7.93 -2.71 -6.86
C ALA A 97 -7.21 -1.63 -7.69
N ALA A 98 -6.96 -0.47 -7.10
CA ALA A 98 -6.27 0.63 -7.78
C ALA A 98 -4.80 0.29 -8.08
N LEU A 99 -4.10 -0.32 -7.13
CA LEU A 99 -2.71 -0.73 -7.32
C LEU A 99 -2.60 -1.81 -8.41
N THR A 100 -3.47 -2.81 -8.35
CA THR A 100 -3.48 -3.91 -9.32
C THR A 100 -3.82 -3.42 -10.72
N ALA A 101 -4.81 -2.53 -10.84
CA ALA A 101 -5.18 -1.94 -12.12
C ALA A 101 -4.02 -1.19 -12.77
N GLU A 102 -3.23 -0.47 -11.97
CA GLU A 102 -2.07 0.26 -12.49
C GLU A 102 -0.95 -0.69 -12.93
N LEU A 103 -0.72 -1.78 -12.19
CA LEU A 103 0.22 -2.83 -12.61
C LEU A 103 -0.21 -3.46 -13.93
N GLU A 104 -1.48 -3.83 -14.05
CA GLU A 104 -2.03 -4.42 -15.29
C GLU A 104 -1.89 -3.47 -16.47
N ARG A 105 -2.01 -2.17 -16.24
CA ARG A 105 -1.91 -1.16 -17.29
C ARG A 105 -0.48 -0.90 -17.74
N ARG A 106 0.50 -0.92 -16.83
CA ARG A 106 1.85 -0.42 -17.11
C ARG A 106 3.00 -1.40 -16.89
N ALA A 107 2.84 -2.42 -16.05
CA ALA A 107 3.94 -3.35 -15.80
C ALA A 107 4.22 -4.18 -17.05
N PRO A 108 5.49 -4.34 -17.46
CA PRO A 108 5.83 -5.18 -18.61
C PRO A 108 5.45 -6.65 -18.37
N ASP A 109 5.20 -7.36 -19.46
CA ASP A 109 4.93 -8.78 -19.39
C ASP A 109 6.09 -9.53 -18.72
N GLY A 110 5.77 -10.46 -17.83
CA GLY A 110 6.75 -11.23 -17.08
C GLY A 110 7.30 -10.53 -15.83
N SER A 111 6.83 -9.34 -15.50
CA SER A 111 7.19 -8.66 -14.24
C SER A 111 6.79 -9.51 -13.04
N TYR A 112 7.66 -9.58 -12.05
CA TYR A 112 7.37 -10.24 -10.78
C TYR A 112 6.88 -9.24 -9.76
N VAL A 113 5.66 -9.44 -9.26
CA VAL A 113 5.05 -8.57 -8.24
C VAL A 113 4.93 -9.36 -6.96
N SER A 114 5.53 -8.89 -5.89
CA SER A 114 5.50 -9.53 -4.58
C SER A 114 4.92 -8.62 -3.51
N LEU A 115 4.55 -9.21 -2.39
CA LEU A 115 4.19 -8.52 -1.17
C LEU A 115 4.45 -9.44 0.01
N ILE A 116 4.56 -8.86 1.20
CA ILE A 116 4.64 -9.62 2.44
C ILE A 116 3.32 -9.37 3.19
N ALA A 117 2.56 -10.45 3.38
CA ALA A 117 1.25 -10.38 4.02
C ALA A 117 1.38 -10.69 5.51
N ASP A 118 0.91 -9.75 6.34
CA ASP A 118 0.87 -9.94 7.78
C ASP A 118 -0.49 -10.52 8.20
N GLY A 119 -0.46 -11.56 9.02
CA GLY A 119 -1.67 -12.16 9.59
C GLY A 119 -2.70 -12.57 8.53
N GLU A 120 -3.93 -12.12 8.68
CA GLU A 120 -5.03 -12.48 7.80
C GLU A 120 -5.11 -11.63 6.51
N ALA A 121 -4.22 -10.65 6.35
CA ALA A 121 -4.19 -9.80 5.16
C ALA A 121 -3.99 -10.61 3.86
N ARG A 122 -3.39 -11.79 3.95
CA ARG A 122 -3.26 -12.72 2.81
C ARG A 122 -4.59 -13.02 2.12
N ARG A 123 -5.70 -13.00 2.86
CA ARG A 123 -7.04 -13.26 2.31
C ARG A 123 -7.49 -12.15 1.37
N LEU A 124 -7.16 -10.91 1.71
CA LEU A 124 -7.41 -9.78 0.83
C LEU A 124 -6.58 -9.90 -0.45
N TYR A 125 -5.29 -10.14 -0.30
CA TYR A 125 -4.37 -10.20 -1.45
C TYR A 125 -4.68 -11.36 -2.39
N ALA A 126 -5.13 -12.49 -1.86
CA ALA A 126 -5.53 -13.64 -2.67
C ALA A 126 -6.65 -13.30 -3.66
N GLN A 127 -7.52 -12.36 -3.33
CA GLN A 127 -8.60 -11.90 -4.22
C GLN A 127 -8.07 -11.17 -5.47
N TYR A 128 -6.80 -10.75 -5.44
CA TYR A 128 -6.15 -10.02 -6.55
C TYR A 128 -5.06 -10.85 -7.23
N GLY A 129 -5.10 -12.17 -7.08
CA GLY A 129 -4.20 -13.09 -7.78
C GLY A 129 -2.89 -13.39 -7.07
N PHE A 130 -2.72 -12.92 -5.84
CA PHE A 130 -1.53 -13.22 -5.05
C PHE A 130 -1.68 -14.56 -4.35
N ALA A 131 -0.66 -15.41 -4.47
CA ALA A 131 -0.60 -16.71 -3.84
C ALA A 131 0.64 -16.82 -2.96
N GLU A 132 0.54 -17.58 -1.87
CA GLU A 132 1.69 -17.84 -1.01
C GLU A 132 2.79 -18.55 -1.81
N THR A 133 4.03 -18.10 -1.64
CA THR A 133 5.18 -18.68 -2.38
C THR A 133 5.73 -19.93 -1.71
N ALA A 134 5.39 -20.17 -0.45
CA ALA A 134 5.79 -21.38 0.26
C ALA A 134 5.13 -22.62 -0.38
N PRO A 135 5.78 -23.81 -0.36
CA PRO A 135 7.08 -24.10 0.24
C PRO A 135 8.29 -23.82 -0.68
N VAL A 136 8.06 -23.48 -1.94
CA VAL A 136 9.15 -23.27 -2.90
C VAL A 136 10.05 -22.12 -2.48
N SER A 137 9.46 -21.05 -1.97
CA SER A 137 10.19 -19.91 -1.42
C SER A 137 9.46 -19.37 -0.19
N VAL A 138 10.17 -18.57 0.61
CA VAL A 138 9.60 -17.92 1.79
C VAL A 138 10.10 -16.48 1.86
N GLY A 139 9.29 -15.61 2.43
CA GLY A 139 9.71 -14.24 2.71
C GLY A 139 10.79 -14.22 3.79
N MET A 140 11.85 -13.45 3.54
CA MET A 140 12.91 -13.23 4.51
C MET A 140 13.17 -11.73 4.61
N ALA A 141 13.40 -11.25 5.82
CA ALA A 141 13.60 -9.83 6.05
C ALA A 141 14.72 -9.58 7.07
N ARG A 142 15.37 -8.45 6.90
CA ARG A 142 16.35 -7.95 7.87
C ARG A 142 16.12 -6.44 8.02
N LEU A 143 15.97 -6.00 9.25
CA LEU A 143 15.86 -4.58 9.55
C LEU A 143 17.25 -4.01 9.81
N PHE A 144 17.66 -3.03 9.02
CA PHE A 144 18.94 -2.37 9.22
C PHE A 144 18.87 -1.38 10.37
N ARG A 145 19.76 -1.56 11.34
CA ARG A 145 19.94 -0.67 12.47
C ARG A 145 21.39 -0.20 12.47
N LYS A 146 21.61 1.09 12.52
CA LYS A 146 22.94 1.65 12.73
C LYS A 146 23.26 1.58 14.23
N PRO A 147 24.55 1.35 14.59
CA PRO A 147 24.98 1.37 15.98
C PRO A 147 24.82 2.76 16.60
#